data_c89d9ee2e172f0fde462ec6bf952f2ef
#
_entry.id   c89d9ee2e172f0fde462ec6bf952f2ef
#
_cell.length_a   1.000
_cell.length_b   1.000
_cell.length_c   1.000
_cell.angle_alpha   90.00
_cell.angle_beta   90.00
_cell.angle_gamma   90.00
#
_symmetry.space_group_name_H-M   'P 1'
#
loop_
_entity.id
_entity.type
_entity.pdbx_description
1 polymer ?
#
loop_
_entity_poly.entity_id
_entity_poly.type
_entity_poly.pdbx_seq_one_letter_code
_entity_poly.pdbx_strand_id
1 'polypeptide(L)'
;YMKKNRWFLRAVVLVVLSVMLNATVTVAGAVAGGSDDPLVTLSYLNDTFLGEILNKVDEKIAARNSQIVQQLGGTMGSSTSSTFTVVTLTSGQVLTGEIGCEVMLRVGAAVCVASSSPGLIDETTAGTLNNGGALAQNHLYMMTIEGRGVKATAATTKLLVRGSYSIA
;
A
#
# COMPACT_ATOMS: atom_id res chain seq x y z
N TYR A 1 -3.85 62.39 70.55
CA TYR A 1 -2.66 62.19 69.69
C TYR A 1 -2.58 60.82 69.00
N MET A 2 -3.38 59.86 69.38
CA MET A 2 -3.30 58.46 68.83
C MET A 2 -4.20 58.19 67.63
N LYS A 3 -5.13 59.02 67.26
CA LYS A 3 -6.05 58.78 66.11
C LYS A 3 -5.39 59.04 64.72
N LYS A 4 -4.40 59.99 64.70
CA LYS A 4 -3.75 60.40 63.43
C LYS A 4 -2.82 59.33 62.86
N ASN A 5 -2.17 58.56 63.76
CA ASN A 5 -1.24 57.50 63.32
C ASN A 5 -1.97 56.27 62.73
N ARG A 6 -3.20 55.97 63.21
CA ARG A 6 -3.97 54.82 62.68
C ARG A 6 -4.51 55.06 61.28
N TRP A 7 -4.79 56.29 60.94
CA TRP A 7 -5.19 56.68 59.60
C TRP A 7 -4.04 56.60 58.63
N PHE A 8 -2.89 57.09 59.01
CA PHE A 8 -1.64 56.99 58.23
C PHE A 8 -1.23 55.52 58.03
N LEU A 9 -1.31 54.72 59.07
CA LEU A 9 -1.04 53.27 58.98
C LEU A 9 -1.99 52.57 58.00
N ARG A 10 -3.26 52.92 58.01
CA ARG A 10 -4.25 52.38 57.07
C ARG A 10 -3.96 52.83 55.62
N ALA A 11 -3.56 54.06 55.42
CA ALA A 11 -3.20 54.53 54.12
C ALA A 11 -1.93 53.84 53.58
N VAL A 12 -0.94 53.63 54.40
CA VAL A 12 0.27 52.87 54.03
C VAL A 12 -0.03 51.41 53.70
N VAL A 13 -0.89 50.74 54.49
CA VAL A 13 -1.33 49.36 54.21
C VAL A 13 -2.08 49.27 52.89
N LEU A 14 -2.96 50.23 52.57
CA LEU A 14 -3.68 50.25 51.29
C LEU A 14 -2.75 50.48 50.11
N VAL A 15 -1.75 51.32 50.25
CA VAL A 15 -0.73 51.55 49.19
C VAL A 15 0.09 50.29 48.99
N VAL A 16 0.57 49.63 50.07
CA VAL A 16 1.31 48.37 49.97
C VAL A 16 0.46 47.27 49.34
N LEU A 17 -0.81 47.17 49.75
CA LEU A 17 -1.74 46.22 49.16
C LEU A 17 -1.96 46.43 47.69
N SER A 18 -2.10 47.72 47.25
CA SER A 18 -2.29 48.08 45.85
C SER A 18 -1.01 47.78 45.02
N VAL A 19 0.17 47.99 45.57
CA VAL A 19 1.43 47.65 44.92
C VAL A 19 1.62 46.14 44.83
N MET A 20 1.25 45.41 45.87
CA MET A 20 1.28 43.93 45.82
C MET A 20 0.25 43.38 44.82
N LEU A 21 -0.93 43.96 44.72
CA LEU A 21 -1.96 43.55 43.74
C LEU A 21 -1.52 43.78 42.30
N ASN A 22 -0.80 44.90 42.04
CA ASN A 22 -0.25 45.18 40.71
C ASN A 22 0.96 44.30 40.38
N ALA A 23 1.75 43.83 41.37
CA ALA A 23 2.89 42.95 41.17
C ALA A 23 2.44 41.50 40.84
N THR A 24 1.21 41.07 41.16
CA THR A 24 0.70 39.75 40.85
C THR A 24 -0.03 39.70 39.50
N VAL A 25 -0.28 40.80 38.83
CA VAL A 25 -0.73 40.88 37.45
C VAL A 25 0.49 40.94 36.52
N THR A 26 1.50 40.12 36.76
CA THR A 26 2.37 39.68 35.66
C THR A 26 1.56 38.68 34.86
N VAL A 27 0.95 39.23 33.83
CA VAL A 27 0.28 38.56 32.76
C VAL A 27 1.07 37.29 32.43
N ALA A 28 0.44 36.13 32.68
CA ALA A 28 0.71 34.92 31.92
C ALA A 28 0.23 35.18 30.47
N GLY A 29 0.75 36.19 29.85
CA GLY A 29 0.68 36.37 28.40
C GLY A 29 1.64 35.34 27.86
N ALA A 30 1.14 34.32 27.23
CA ALA A 30 1.95 33.51 26.33
C ALA A 30 2.68 34.51 25.42
N VAL A 31 3.96 34.71 25.66
CA VAL A 31 4.81 35.52 24.79
C VAL A 31 4.95 34.70 23.52
N ALA A 32 4.17 35.04 22.52
CA ALA A 32 4.30 34.46 21.19
C ALA A 32 5.79 34.58 20.78
N GLY A 33 6.46 33.44 20.54
CA GLY A 33 7.89 33.38 20.22
C GLY A 33 8.83 33.07 21.39
N GLY A 34 8.31 32.64 22.56
CA GLY A 34 9.11 32.07 23.64
C GLY A 34 9.58 30.64 23.35
N SER A 35 10.48 30.10 24.21
CA SER A 35 10.97 28.71 24.08
C SER A 35 9.84 27.66 24.11
N ASP A 36 8.72 27.99 24.74
CA ASP A 36 7.56 27.12 24.90
C ASP A 36 6.50 27.29 23.80
N ASP A 37 6.59 28.37 23.02
CA ASP A 37 5.74 28.67 21.85
C ASP A 37 6.56 29.43 20.79
N PRO A 38 7.43 28.73 20.05
CA PRO A 38 8.27 29.35 19.04
C PRO A 38 7.44 29.81 17.86
N LEU A 39 7.57 31.11 17.51
CA LEU A 39 7.00 31.66 16.29
C LEU A 39 7.68 31.03 15.08
N VAL A 40 6.91 30.28 14.30
CA VAL A 40 7.37 29.70 13.03
C VAL A 40 7.06 30.69 11.91
N THR A 41 8.06 31.06 11.14
CA THR A 41 7.86 31.94 9.98
C THR A 41 7.20 31.18 8.82
N LEU A 42 6.41 31.88 8.01
CA LEU A 42 5.76 31.30 6.84
C LEU A 42 6.77 30.73 5.82
N SER A 43 7.93 31.37 5.70
CA SER A 43 9.03 30.87 4.88
C SER A 43 9.59 29.54 5.41
N TYR A 44 9.81 29.40 6.72
CA TYR A 44 10.24 28.12 7.31
C TYR A 44 9.21 27.01 7.07
N LEU A 45 7.91 27.32 7.22
CA LEU A 45 6.84 26.36 6.96
C LEU A 45 6.83 25.90 5.50
N ASN A 46 6.97 26.82 4.54
CA ASN A 46 6.90 26.49 3.13
C ASN A 46 8.20 25.89 2.57
N ASP A 47 9.35 26.43 2.98
CA ASP A 47 10.64 26.09 2.34
C ASP A 47 11.36 24.92 3.02
N THR A 48 11.14 24.72 4.32
CA THR A 48 11.84 23.70 5.10
C THR A 48 10.89 22.63 5.63
N PHE A 49 9.88 23.04 6.39
CA PHE A 49 9.04 22.11 7.13
C PHE A 49 8.14 21.26 6.19
N LEU A 50 7.60 21.87 5.14
CA LEU A 50 6.81 21.15 4.16
C LEU A 50 7.65 20.10 3.41
N GLY A 51 8.89 20.45 3.06
CA GLY A 51 9.83 19.51 2.44
C GLY A 51 10.19 18.34 3.34
N GLU A 52 10.44 18.59 4.62
CA GLU A 52 10.73 17.53 5.60
C GLU A 52 9.54 16.60 5.82
N ILE A 53 8.31 17.14 5.88
CA ILE A 53 7.10 16.33 6.01
C ILE A 53 6.88 15.48 4.77
N LEU A 54 7.01 16.04 3.57
CA LEU A 54 6.85 15.29 2.32
C LEU A 54 7.86 14.14 2.25
N ASN A 55 9.13 14.39 2.56
CA ASN A 55 10.15 13.34 2.61
C ASN A 55 9.79 12.23 3.61
N LYS A 56 9.35 12.58 4.82
CA LYS A 56 8.92 11.59 5.82
C LYS A 56 7.67 10.81 5.41
N VAL A 57 6.76 11.43 4.67
CA VAL A 57 5.58 10.77 4.11
C VAL A 57 6.01 9.79 3.03
N ASP A 58 6.89 10.20 2.11
CA ASP A 58 7.40 9.34 1.04
C ASP A 58 8.18 8.14 1.59
N GLU A 59 9.02 8.35 2.60
CA GLU A 59 9.71 7.25 3.31
C GLU A 59 8.72 6.26 3.94
N LYS A 60 7.68 6.76 4.60
CA LYS A 60 6.64 5.89 5.19
C LYS A 60 5.83 5.15 4.14
N ILE A 61 5.52 5.80 3.02
CA ILE A 61 4.82 5.17 1.89
C ILE A 61 5.71 4.06 1.30
N ALA A 62 6.99 4.35 1.05
CA ALA A 62 7.93 3.36 0.52
C ALA A 62 8.10 2.16 1.48
N ALA A 63 8.23 2.41 2.79
CA ALA A 63 8.31 1.36 3.79
C ALA A 63 7.02 0.52 3.86
N ARG A 64 5.85 1.16 3.80
CA ARG A 64 4.55 0.47 3.74
C ARG A 64 4.42 -0.36 2.48
N ASN A 65 4.76 0.19 1.34
CA ASN A 65 4.73 -0.54 0.07
C ASN A 65 5.65 -1.76 0.11
N SER A 66 6.87 -1.61 0.66
CA SER A 66 7.79 -2.74 0.84
C SER A 66 7.23 -3.81 1.78
N GLN A 67 6.58 -3.41 2.88
CA GLN A 67 5.91 -4.35 3.79
C GLN A 67 4.73 -5.06 3.12
N ILE A 68 3.92 -4.35 2.34
CA ILE A 68 2.80 -4.91 1.58
C ILE A 68 3.35 -5.91 0.55
N VAL A 69 4.40 -5.54 -0.20
CA VAL A 69 5.05 -6.43 -1.15
C VAL A 69 5.63 -7.68 -0.44
N GLN A 70 6.22 -7.53 0.74
CA GLN A 70 6.72 -8.67 1.53
C GLN A 70 5.59 -9.54 2.08
N GLN A 71 4.48 -8.96 2.52
CA GLN A 71 3.32 -9.70 3.01
C GLN A 71 2.54 -10.41 1.89
N LEU A 72 2.45 -9.77 0.72
CA LEU A 72 1.81 -10.35 -0.47
C LEU A 72 2.78 -11.15 -1.32
N GLY A 73 4.08 -10.89 -1.22
CA GLY A 73 5.14 -11.34 -2.11
C GLY A 73 6.17 -12.27 -1.46
N GLY A 74 5.78 -13.06 -0.45
CA GLY A 74 6.60 -14.23 -0.02
C GLY A 74 6.82 -15.22 -1.15
N THR A 75 6.28 -14.95 -2.34
CA THR A 75 6.50 -15.71 -3.57
C THR A 75 6.74 -14.71 -4.70
N MET A 76 7.98 -14.37 -4.98
CA MET A 76 8.34 -13.68 -6.21
C MET A 76 7.94 -14.57 -7.39
N GLY A 77 6.87 -14.16 -8.07
CA GLY A 77 6.42 -14.82 -9.29
C GLY A 77 4.93 -14.73 -9.57
N SER A 78 4.14 -14.19 -8.67
CA SER A 78 2.70 -14.18 -8.86
C SER A 78 2.10 -12.82 -8.56
N SER A 79 2.08 -11.95 -9.56
CA SER A 79 1.10 -10.86 -9.52
C SER A 79 -0.29 -11.51 -9.64
N THR A 80 -1.04 -11.52 -8.55
CA THR A 80 -2.49 -11.74 -8.56
C THR A 80 -3.11 -10.58 -9.33
N SER A 81 -2.88 -10.56 -10.64
CA SER A 81 -3.44 -9.53 -11.51
C SER A 81 -4.90 -9.90 -11.72
N SER A 82 -5.81 -9.02 -11.32
CA SER A 82 -7.21 -9.11 -11.69
C SER A 82 -7.44 -8.87 -13.19
N THR A 83 -6.40 -8.45 -13.90
CA THR A 83 -6.38 -8.18 -15.34
C THR A 83 -5.64 -9.25 -16.12
N PHE A 84 -6.11 -9.56 -17.32
CA PHE A 84 -5.37 -10.44 -18.23
C PHE A 84 -4.08 -9.79 -18.72
N THR A 85 -3.00 -10.55 -18.68
CA THR A 85 -1.69 -10.18 -19.23
C THR A 85 -1.32 -11.10 -20.39
N VAL A 86 -0.59 -10.58 -21.38
CA VAL A 86 -0.12 -11.39 -22.49
C VAL A 86 1.17 -12.09 -22.10
N VAL A 87 1.14 -13.42 -22.09
CA VAL A 87 2.31 -14.27 -21.86
C VAL A 87 2.72 -14.93 -23.17
N THR A 88 4.00 -14.87 -23.50
CA THR A 88 4.56 -15.52 -24.70
C THR A 88 5.41 -16.70 -24.25
N LEU A 89 5.09 -17.87 -24.77
CA LEU A 89 5.83 -19.12 -24.56
C LEU A 89 6.48 -19.58 -25.87
N THR A 90 7.65 -20.18 -25.73
CA THR A 90 8.31 -20.93 -26.83
C THR A 90 7.96 -22.41 -26.74
N SER A 91 8.16 -23.13 -27.84
CA SER A 91 7.85 -24.56 -27.90
C SER A 91 8.53 -25.34 -26.76
N GLY A 92 7.75 -26.14 -26.08
CA GLY A 92 8.21 -26.97 -24.94
C GLY A 92 8.04 -26.32 -23.58
N GLN A 93 7.96 -24.98 -23.48
CA GLN A 93 7.73 -24.30 -22.21
C GLN A 93 6.35 -24.64 -21.64
N VAL A 94 6.31 -24.77 -20.32
CA VAL A 94 5.09 -25.07 -19.55
C VAL A 94 4.77 -23.90 -18.65
N LEU A 95 3.54 -23.39 -18.76
CA LEU A 95 2.97 -22.49 -17.79
C LEU A 95 2.14 -23.32 -16.83
N THR A 96 2.50 -23.31 -15.55
CA THR A 96 1.75 -23.92 -14.45
C THR A 96 1.07 -22.83 -13.65
N GLY A 97 -0.24 -22.89 -13.50
CA GLY A 97 -1.00 -21.91 -12.73
C GLY A 97 -1.44 -22.46 -11.40
N GLU A 98 -1.72 -21.55 -10.48
CA GLU A 98 -2.35 -21.85 -9.20
C GLU A 98 -3.87 -21.99 -9.38
N ILE A 99 -4.56 -22.42 -8.32
CA ILE A 99 -6.03 -22.54 -8.31
C ILE A 99 -6.64 -21.15 -8.59
N GLY A 100 -7.56 -21.10 -9.55
CA GLY A 100 -8.19 -19.87 -10.03
C GLY A 100 -7.42 -19.15 -11.14
N CYS A 101 -6.27 -19.69 -11.57
CA CYS A 101 -5.57 -19.15 -12.75
C CYS A 101 -6.38 -19.46 -14.03
N GLU A 102 -6.57 -18.44 -14.84
CA GLU A 102 -7.28 -18.52 -16.11
C GLU A 102 -6.33 -18.27 -17.27
N VAL A 103 -6.50 -19.04 -18.33
CA VAL A 103 -5.71 -18.92 -19.55
C VAL A 103 -6.59 -18.97 -20.80
N MET A 104 -6.25 -18.18 -21.80
CA MET A 104 -6.87 -18.18 -23.12
C MET A 104 -5.79 -18.24 -24.20
N LEU A 105 -5.85 -19.22 -25.07
CA LEU A 105 -4.94 -19.32 -26.21
C LEU A 105 -5.33 -18.31 -27.30
N ARG A 106 -4.40 -17.39 -27.63
CA ARG A 106 -4.62 -16.36 -28.66
C ARG A 106 -3.88 -16.64 -29.97
N VAL A 107 -2.66 -17.13 -29.87
CA VAL A 107 -1.79 -17.40 -31.03
C VAL A 107 -1.00 -18.67 -30.77
N GLY A 108 -0.76 -19.45 -31.81
CA GLY A 108 0.03 -20.67 -31.74
C GLY A 108 -0.81 -21.89 -31.35
N ALA A 109 -0.17 -22.83 -30.66
CA ALA A 109 -0.80 -24.07 -30.21
C ALA A 109 -0.25 -24.46 -28.82
N ALA A 110 -1.12 -24.99 -27.99
CA ALA A 110 -0.78 -25.49 -26.66
C ALA A 110 -1.63 -26.69 -26.29
N VAL A 111 -1.13 -27.50 -25.36
CA VAL A 111 -1.85 -28.65 -24.80
C VAL A 111 -1.96 -28.52 -23.29
N CYS A 112 -3.02 -29.11 -22.74
CA CYS A 112 -3.23 -29.22 -21.31
C CYS A 112 -2.14 -30.10 -20.68
N VAL A 113 -1.60 -29.66 -19.54
CA VAL A 113 -0.74 -30.43 -18.66
C VAL A 113 -1.45 -30.67 -17.34
N ALA A 114 -1.67 -31.93 -16.99
CA ALA A 114 -2.34 -32.32 -15.77
C ALA A 114 -1.87 -33.70 -15.32
N SER A 115 -1.58 -33.89 -14.04
CA SER A 115 -1.15 -35.17 -13.47
C SER A 115 -2.29 -36.17 -13.27
N SER A 116 -3.54 -35.67 -13.22
CA SER A 116 -4.76 -36.47 -13.04
C SER A 116 -5.97 -35.78 -13.67
N SER A 117 -7.08 -36.49 -13.84
CA SER A 117 -8.36 -35.89 -14.21
C SER A 117 -9.07 -35.30 -12.98
N PRO A 118 -9.78 -34.16 -13.11
CA PRO A 118 -9.92 -33.35 -14.31
C PRO A 118 -8.65 -32.54 -14.60
N GLY A 119 -8.43 -32.17 -15.85
CA GLY A 119 -7.36 -31.26 -16.26
C GLY A 119 -7.78 -29.80 -16.11
N LEU A 120 -7.92 -29.08 -17.24
CA LEU A 120 -8.43 -27.72 -17.25
C LEU A 120 -9.96 -27.72 -17.42
N ILE A 121 -10.63 -26.78 -16.80
CA ILE A 121 -12.06 -26.54 -17.04
C ILE A 121 -12.19 -25.56 -18.18
N ASP A 122 -12.89 -25.95 -19.26
CA ASP A 122 -13.23 -25.07 -20.35
C ASP A 122 -14.51 -24.30 -20.00
N GLU A 123 -14.38 -23.06 -19.60
CA GLU A 123 -15.52 -22.21 -19.21
C GLU A 123 -16.36 -21.80 -20.39
N THR A 124 -15.82 -21.84 -21.61
CA THR A 124 -16.53 -21.48 -22.83
C THR A 124 -17.56 -22.54 -23.23
N THR A 125 -17.20 -23.82 -23.01
CA THR A 125 -18.07 -24.96 -23.41
C THR A 125 -18.63 -25.71 -22.21
N ALA A 126 -18.29 -25.29 -20.98
CA ALA A 126 -18.60 -26.00 -19.73
C ALA A 126 -18.03 -27.44 -19.71
N GLY A 127 -16.95 -27.67 -20.43
CA GLY A 127 -16.31 -28.97 -20.58
C GLY A 127 -15.05 -29.10 -19.73
N THR A 128 -14.39 -30.27 -19.84
CA THR A 128 -13.10 -30.55 -19.21
C THR A 128 -12.09 -30.92 -20.28
N LEU A 129 -10.92 -30.24 -20.27
CA LEU A 129 -9.82 -30.58 -21.13
C LEU A 129 -8.82 -31.41 -20.33
N ASN A 130 -8.66 -32.68 -20.65
CA ASN A 130 -7.74 -33.57 -19.94
C ASN A 130 -6.30 -33.43 -20.44
N ASN A 131 -5.36 -34.06 -19.71
CA ASN A 131 -3.94 -34.03 -20.04
C ASN A 131 -3.66 -34.38 -21.51
N GLY A 132 -2.83 -33.61 -22.18
CA GLY A 132 -2.49 -33.78 -23.60
C GLY A 132 -3.56 -33.24 -24.57
N GLY A 133 -4.74 -32.85 -24.10
CA GLY A 133 -5.77 -32.24 -24.92
C GLY A 133 -5.33 -30.87 -25.46
N ALA A 134 -5.62 -30.61 -26.76
CA ALA A 134 -5.26 -29.35 -27.38
C ALA A 134 -6.19 -28.23 -26.93
N LEU A 135 -5.63 -27.09 -26.58
CA LEU A 135 -6.44 -25.87 -26.28
C LEU A 135 -7.05 -25.33 -27.58
N ALA A 136 -8.35 -25.07 -27.54
CA ALA A 136 -9.02 -24.32 -28.60
C ALA A 136 -8.69 -22.82 -28.47
N GLN A 137 -8.47 -22.17 -29.62
CA GLN A 137 -8.21 -20.71 -29.59
C GLN A 137 -9.45 -19.95 -29.14
N ASN A 138 -9.22 -18.91 -28.35
CA ASN A 138 -10.23 -18.01 -27.78
C ASN A 138 -11.20 -18.68 -26.78
N HIS A 139 -10.93 -19.93 -26.36
CA HIS A 139 -11.61 -20.51 -25.21
C HIS A 139 -10.92 -20.12 -23.93
N LEU A 140 -11.71 -19.86 -22.88
CA LEU A 140 -11.21 -19.58 -21.54
C LEU A 140 -11.14 -20.88 -20.75
N TYR A 141 -9.95 -21.14 -20.18
CA TYR A 141 -9.69 -22.32 -19.38
C TYR A 141 -9.31 -21.92 -17.96
N MET A 142 -9.89 -22.57 -16.96
CA MET A 142 -9.56 -22.36 -15.54
C MET A 142 -8.82 -23.56 -14.95
N MET A 143 -7.86 -23.27 -14.11
CA MET A 143 -7.13 -24.23 -13.28
C MET A 143 -7.79 -24.34 -11.91
N THR A 144 -8.48 -25.44 -11.63
CA THR A 144 -9.23 -25.66 -10.38
C THR A 144 -8.51 -26.53 -9.38
N ILE A 145 -7.37 -27.10 -9.77
CA ILE A 145 -6.54 -28.00 -8.95
C ILE A 145 -5.08 -27.62 -9.17
N GLU A 146 -4.27 -27.73 -8.15
CA GLU A 146 -2.81 -27.50 -8.23
C GLU A 146 -2.11 -28.41 -9.26
N GLY A 147 -0.99 -27.93 -9.80
CA GLY A 147 -0.21 -28.65 -10.78
C GLY A 147 -0.88 -28.78 -12.16
N ARG A 148 -1.84 -27.93 -12.45
CA ARG A 148 -2.43 -27.78 -13.79
C ARG A 148 -1.71 -26.72 -14.58
N GLY A 149 -1.60 -26.94 -15.88
CA GLY A 149 -0.87 -26.02 -16.73
C GLY A 149 -1.15 -26.19 -18.21
N VAL A 150 -0.43 -25.42 -19.00
CA VAL A 150 -0.45 -25.49 -20.46
C VAL A 150 0.97 -25.54 -20.99
N LYS A 151 1.22 -26.44 -21.94
CA LYS A 151 2.50 -26.59 -22.62
C LYS A 151 2.39 -26.05 -24.04
N ALA A 152 3.26 -25.11 -24.40
CA ALA A 152 3.36 -24.62 -25.77
C ALA A 152 3.91 -25.71 -26.69
N THR A 153 3.25 -25.90 -27.84
CA THR A 153 3.66 -26.86 -28.88
C THR A 153 4.08 -26.17 -30.18
N ALA A 154 3.69 -24.90 -30.37
CA ALA A 154 4.18 -24.09 -31.48
C ALA A 154 5.42 -23.29 -31.12
N ALA A 155 6.21 -22.89 -32.09
CA ALA A 155 7.44 -22.09 -31.91
C ALA A 155 7.18 -20.78 -31.14
N THR A 156 6.01 -20.18 -31.35
CA THR A 156 5.54 -19.02 -30.58
C THR A 156 4.07 -19.25 -30.21
N THR A 157 3.80 -19.22 -28.91
CA THR A 157 2.46 -19.35 -28.37
C THR A 157 2.16 -18.16 -27.49
N LYS A 158 1.06 -17.46 -27.74
CA LYS A 158 0.63 -16.31 -26.94
C LYS A 158 -0.65 -16.67 -26.19
N LEU A 159 -0.58 -16.52 -24.89
CA LEU A 159 -1.69 -16.74 -23.96
C LEU A 159 -2.09 -15.40 -23.33
N LEU A 160 -3.37 -15.19 -23.12
CA LEU A 160 -3.85 -14.25 -22.12
C LEU A 160 -3.98 -15.00 -20.80
N VAL A 161 -3.38 -14.50 -19.74
CA VAL A 161 -3.33 -15.16 -18.43
C VAL A 161 -3.82 -14.20 -17.36
N ARG A 162 -4.66 -14.68 -16.47
CA ARG A 162 -5.13 -13.98 -15.27
C ARG A 162 -4.94 -14.92 -14.07
N GLY A 163 -4.34 -14.42 -13.00
CA GLY A 163 -4.01 -15.19 -11.80
C GLY A 163 -2.52 -15.48 -11.69
N SER A 164 -2.18 -16.29 -10.69
CA SER A 164 -0.81 -16.66 -10.36
C SER A 164 -0.33 -17.83 -11.20
N TYR A 165 0.88 -17.75 -11.73
CA TYR A 165 1.49 -18.81 -12.54
C TYR A 165 3.02 -18.79 -12.46
N SER A 166 3.64 -19.89 -12.85
CA SER A 166 5.08 -20.03 -13.09
C SER A 166 5.33 -20.58 -14.49
N ILE A 167 6.53 -20.34 -15.03
CA ILE A 167 6.96 -20.86 -16.34
C ILE A 167 8.24 -21.65 -16.17
N ALA A 168 8.27 -22.86 -16.72
CA ALA A 168 9.42 -23.73 -16.74
C ALA A 168 9.77 -24.17 -18.18
#